data_4fa704cb663ad6aceb2b977c9b286568
#
_entry.id   4fa704cb663ad6aceb2b977c9b286568
#
_cell.length_a   1.000
_cell.length_b   1.000
_cell.length_c   1.000
_cell.angle_alpha   90.00
_cell.angle_beta   90.00
_cell.angle_gamma   90.00
#
_symmetry.space_group_name_H-M   'P 1'
#
loop_
_entity.id
_entity.type
_entity.pdbx_description
1 polymer ?
#
loop_
_entity_poly.entity_id
_entity_poly.type
_entity_poly.pdbx_seq_one_letter_code
_entity_poly.pdbx_strand_id
1 'polypeptide(L)'
;MLNAGVLTFQEFAMRETLLLSTIHESVLEFLQGRDDVVLFGAQAVNAYVSEPRMTQDIDLLSTDAKNLAEELKSFLSEKFHIAVRIREIRDKGLRIYQVRNEGNRHLIDIRSIIGFPDIEIIEEIQILSPLELIVSKVISFQSRYGKPKSWTDRRDLAVLLLRFPELKEKVAENLHSKNVGDAVLETWAEIARQDFQLEETDEDLSF
;
A
#
# COMPACT_ATOMS: atom_id res chain seq x y z
N MET A 1 -3.91 13.82 -0.85
CA MET A 1 -2.59 13.94 -0.19
C MET A 1 -2.12 12.55 0.22
N LEU A 2 -1.12 12.01 -0.49
CA LEU A 2 -0.69 10.60 -0.34
C LEU A 2 0.01 10.30 0.99
N ASN A 3 0.59 11.30 1.64
CA ASN A 3 1.30 11.14 2.91
C ASN A 3 1.02 12.31 3.85
N ALA A 4 0.56 12.01 5.06
CA ALA A 4 0.14 13.01 6.03
C ALA A 4 1.28 13.61 6.88
N GLY A 5 2.55 13.28 6.64
CA GLY A 5 3.69 13.83 7.39
C GLY A 5 3.64 13.60 8.91
N VAL A 6 3.03 12.49 9.35
CA VAL A 6 2.77 12.24 10.77
C VAL A 6 3.95 11.56 11.44
N LEU A 7 4.43 12.16 12.52
CA LEU A 7 5.44 11.57 13.41
C LEU A 7 4.83 10.38 14.17
N THR A 8 5.46 9.21 14.11
CA THR A 8 5.07 8.07 14.93
C THR A 8 5.54 8.27 16.38
N PHE A 9 4.86 7.63 17.35
CA PHE A 9 5.34 7.61 18.73
C PHE A 9 6.76 7.03 18.84
N GLN A 10 7.08 6.02 18.04
CA GLN A 10 8.41 5.43 18.00
C GLN A 10 9.47 6.44 17.54
N GLU A 11 9.22 7.18 16.46
CA GLU A 11 10.12 8.23 15.96
C GLU A 11 10.31 9.36 16.98
N PHE A 12 9.23 9.75 17.67
CA PHE A 12 9.27 10.71 18.75
C PHE A 12 10.11 10.21 19.95
N ALA A 13 9.84 8.99 20.39
CA ALA A 13 10.54 8.39 21.54
C ALA A 13 12.05 8.15 21.25
N MET A 14 12.39 7.79 20.01
CA MET A 14 13.76 7.56 19.56
C MET A 14 14.49 8.84 19.14
N ARG A 15 13.83 9.99 19.17
CA ARG A 15 14.34 11.27 18.65
C ARG A 15 14.89 11.13 17.22
N GLU A 16 14.14 10.44 16.37
CA GLU A 16 14.54 10.18 14.99
C GLU A 16 14.67 11.50 14.22
N THR A 17 15.86 11.76 13.67
CA THR A 17 16.14 12.99 12.91
C THR A 17 15.59 12.93 11.48
N LEU A 18 15.48 11.72 10.91
CA LEU A 18 14.90 11.50 9.59
C LEU A 18 13.60 10.70 9.73
N LEU A 19 12.47 11.39 9.56
CA LEU A 19 11.14 10.80 9.66
C LEU A 19 10.84 9.86 8.49
N LEU A 20 10.11 8.79 8.75
CA LEU A 20 9.67 7.87 7.72
C LEU A 20 8.76 8.56 6.70
N SER A 21 7.92 9.48 7.14
CA SER A 21 7.06 10.29 6.29
C SER A 21 7.85 11.10 5.26
N THR A 22 8.99 11.69 5.66
CA THR A 22 9.88 12.44 4.75
C THR A 22 10.51 11.54 3.69
N ILE A 23 10.88 10.31 4.08
CA ILE A 23 11.39 9.32 3.12
C ILE A 23 10.27 8.92 2.16
N HIS A 24 9.07 8.64 2.66
CA HIS A 24 7.92 8.25 1.85
C HIS A 24 7.53 9.36 0.85
N GLU A 25 7.46 10.60 1.29
CA GLU A 25 7.21 11.76 0.42
C GLU A 25 8.21 11.82 -0.73
N SER A 26 9.51 11.69 -0.43
CA SER A 26 10.54 11.69 -1.45
C SER A 26 10.47 10.50 -2.40
N VAL A 27 10.05 9.32 -1.92
CA VAL A 27 9.81 8.17 -2.79
C VAL A 27 8.61 8.45 -3.72
N LEU A 28 7.52 9.02 -3.20
CA LEU A 28 6.37 9.38 -4.04
C LEU A 28 6.74 10.44 -5.10
N GLU A 29 7.53 11.45 -4.74
CA GLU A 29 8.10 12.41 -5.71
C GLU A 29 8.94 11.71 -6.80
N PHE A 30 9.76 10.73 -6.42
CA PHE A 30 10.57 9.95 -7.36
C PHE A 30 9.71 9.12 -8.34
N LEU A 31 8.50 8.73 -7.94
CA LEU A 31 7.58 7.95 -8.78
C LEU A 31 6.83 8.80 -9.80
N GLN A 32 6.75 10.13 -9.63
CA GLN A 32 6.01 11.02 -10.55
C GLN A 32 6.54 10.94 -11.98
N GLY A 33 5.64 10.84 -12.95
CA GLY A 33 5.94 10.78 -14.37
C GLY A 33 6.57 9.46 -14.84
N ARG A 34 6.74 8.46 -13.97
CA ARG A 34 7.28 7.15 -14.34
C ARG A 34 6.19 6.24 -14.88
N ASP A 35 6.54 5.45 -15.92
CA ASP A 35 5.66 4.47 -16.56
C ASP A 35 6.07 3.00 -16.33
N ASP A 36 7.19 2.78 -15.64
CA ASP A 36 7.79 1.47 -15.34
C ASP A 36 7.44 0.93 -13.94
N VAL A 37 6.63 1.66 -13.18
CA VAL A 37 6.29 1.35 -11.79
C VAL A 37 4.84 1.72 -11.46
N VAL A 38 4.20 0.90 -10.62
CA VAL A 38 2.84 1.12 -10.11
C VAL A 38 2.84 1.04 -8.59
N LEU A 39 2.27 2.03 -7.94
CA LEU A 39 2.03 2.05 -6.50
C LEU A 39 0.86 1.13 -6.15
N PHE A 40 1.03 0.24 -5.17
CA PHE A 40 -0.04 -0.60 -4.64
C PHE A 40 0.01 -0.67 -3.10
N GLY A 41 -0.74 -1.58 -2.50
CA GLY A 41 -0.73 -1.74 -1.04
C GLY A 41 -1.46 -0.64 -0.29
N ALA A 42 -0.97 -0.27 0.89
CA ALA A 42 -1.66 0.65 1.77
C ALA A 42 -1.57 2.12 1.32
N GLN A 43 -0.44 2.53 0.74
CA GLN A 43 -0.30 3.90 0.21
C GLN A 43 -1.23 4.13 -0.99
N ALA A 44 -1.42 3.11 -1.83
CA ALA A 44 -2.38 3.18 -2.93
C ALA A 44 -3.82 3.31 -2.42
N VAL A 45 -4.20 2.60 -1.35
CA VAL A 45 -5.51 2.79 -0.70
C VAL A 45 -5.67 4.23 -0.20
N ASN A 46 -4.64 4.78 0.44
CA ASN A 46 -4.66 6.16 0.94
C ASN A 46 -4.91 7.21 -0.16
N ALA A 47 -4.56 6.91 -1.42
CA ALA A 47 -4.80 7.81 -2.54
C ALA A 47 -6.29 7.96 -2.89
N TYR A 48 -7.11 6.97 -2.53
CA TYR A 48 -8.53 6.91 -2.91
C TYR A 48 -9.50 7.29 -1.79
N VAL A 49 -9.03 7.34 -0.53
CA VAL A 49 -9.91 7.47 0.63
C VAL A 49 -9.66 8.77 1.39
N SER A 50 -10.71 9.29 2.04
CA SER A 50 -10.64 10.50 2.87
C SER A 50 -9.94 10.27 4.21
N GLU A 51 -9.90 9.03 4.69
CA GLU A 51 -9.30 8.64 5.95
C GLU A 51 -8.03 7.82 5.76
N PRO A 52 -6.90 8.45 5.38
CA PRO A 52 -5.65 7.75 5.19
C PRO A 52 -5.13 7.18 6.52
N ARG A 53 -4.44 6.05 6.44
CA ARG A 53 -3.73 5.49 7.59
C ARG A 53 -2.22 5.53 7.40
N MET A 54 -1.51 5.55 8.50
CA MET A 54 -0.06 5.39 8.47
C MET A 54 0.34 4.02 7.92
N THR A 55 1.42 4.00 7.14
CA THR A 55 2.05 2.79 6.63
C THR A 55 3.52 2.77 7.03
N GLN A 56 4.09 1.58 7.16
CA GLN A 56 5.52 1.43 7.49
C GLN A 56 6.40 1.33 6.24
N ASP A 57 5.79 0.99 5.10
CA ASP A 57 6.46 0.70 3.84
C ASP A 57 5.64 1.20 2.65
N ILE A 58 6.32 1.34 1.53
CA ILE A 58 5.72 1.60 0.23
C ILE A 58 5.80 0.30 -0.58
N ASP A 59 4.66 -0.14 -1.11
CA ASP A 59 4.57 -1.33 -1.96
C ASP A 59 4.56 -0.91 -3.44
N LEU A 60 5.45 -1.47 -4.26
CA LEU A 60 5.61 -1.16 -5.69
C LEU A 60 5.54 -2.43 -6.56
N LEU A 61 4.89 -2.32 -7.71
CA LEU A 61 4.96 -3.29 -8.81
C LEU A 61 5.85 -2.70 -9.90
N SER A 62 6.75 -3.50 -10.49
CA SER A 62 7.57 -3.03 -11.61
C SER A 62 7.89 -4.17 -12.58
N THR A 63 7.99 -3.83 -13.86
CA THR A 63 8.45 -4.73 -14.91
C THR A 63 9.96 -4.90 -14.90
N ASP A 64 10.70 -3.96 -14.28
CA ASP A 64 12.14 -4.04 -14.03
C ASP A 64 12.48 -3.72 -12.57
N ALA A 65 12.02 -4.60 -11.68
CA ALA A 65 12.16 -4.41 -10.23
C ALA A 65 13.62 -4.29 -9.76
N LYS A 66 14.57 -4.93 -10.47
CA LYS A 66 15.99 -4.86 -10.08
C LYS A 66 16.58 -3.49 -10.35
N ASN A 67 16.35 -2.95 -11.54
CA ASN A 67 16.82 -1.62 -11.91
C ASN A 67 16.17 -0.55 -11.01
N LEU A 68 14.85 -0.61 -10.86
CA LEU A 68 14.12 0.29 -9.96
C LEU A 68 14.66 0.26 -8.53
N ALA A 69 15.00 -0.92 -8.01
CA ALA A 69 15.54 -1.05 -6.65
C ALA A 69 16.92 -0.37 -6.50
N GLU A 70 17.81 -0.51 -7.49
CA GLU A 70 19.13 0.15 -7.47
C GLU A 70 19.01 1.68 -7.64
N GLU A 71 18.10 2.15 -8.50
CA GLU A 71 17.82 3.58 -8.65
C GLU A 71 17.29 4.18 -7.33
N LEU A 72 16.28 3.56 -6.70
CA LEU A 72 15.73 4.01 -5.42
C LEU A 72 16.77 3.97 -4.30
N LYS A 73 17.62 2.94 -4.25
CA LYS A 73 18.72 2.86 -3.29
C LYS A 73 19.69 4.03 -3.47
N SER A 74 20.13 4.31 -4.71
CA SER A 74 21.03 5.40 -5.01
C SER A 74 20.40 6.75 -4.63
N PHE A 75 19.16 6.98 -5.10
CA PHE A 75 18.39 8.19 -4.81
C PHE A 75 18.27 8.46 -3.29
N LEU A 76 17.84 7.46 -2.52
CA LEU A 76 17.66 7.62 -1.07
C LEU A 76 18.99 7.81 -0.34
N SER A 77 20.06 7.11 -0.78
CA SER A 77 21.39 7.24 -0.18
C SER A 77 21.98 8.64 -0.42
N GLU A 78 21.82 9.18 -1.62
CA GLU A 78 22.31 10.50 -1.99
C GLU A 78 21.49 11.62 -1.35
N LYS A 79 20.15 11.55 -1.45
CA LYS A 79 19.25 12.60 -0.93
C LYS A 79 19.33 12.76 0.58
N PHE A 80 19.44 11.65 1.32
CA PHE A 80 19.38 11.65 2.79
C PHE A 80 20.68 11.33 3.49
N HIS A 81 21.76 11.03 2.74
CA HIS A 81 23.05 10.59 3.28
C HIS A 81 22.92 9.40 4.26
N ILE A 82 22.07 8.44 3.90
CA ILE A 82 21.80 7.23 4.68
C ILE A 82 22.35 5.98 4.00
N ALA A 83 22.69 4.96 4.81
CA ALA A 83 23.02 3.65 4.28
C ALA A 83 21.76 2.87 3.92
N VAL A 84 21.64 2.48 2.63
CA VAL A 84 20.50 1.74 2.11
C VAL A 84 20.95 0.37 1.60
N ARG A 85 20.17 -0.66 1.90
CA ARG A 85 20.43 -2.04 1.47
C ARG A 85 19.21 -2.64 0.78
N ILE A 86 19.46 -3.35 -0.32
CA ILE A 86 18.49 -4.19 -1.01
C ILE A 86 18.65 -5.63 -0.53
N ARG A 87 17.54 -6.31 -0.31
CA ARG A 87 17.48 -7.73 0.01
C ARG A 87 16.41 -8.42 -0.85
N GLU A 88 16.78 -9.52 -1.48
CA GLU A 88 15.82 -10.40 -2.13
C GLU A 88 15.02 -11.17 -1.08
N ILE A 89 13.70 -11.15 -1.21
CA ILE A 89 12.78 -11.88 -0.34
C ILE A 89 12.14 -12.97 -1.19
N ARG A 90 12.45 -14.23 -0.85
CA ARG A 90 11.95 -15.39 -1.57
C ARG A 90 10.45 -15.26 -1.85
N ASP A 91 10.03 -15.43 -3.08
CA ASP A 91 8.65 -15.37 -3.59
C ASP A 91 7.92 -14.02 -3.37
N LYS A 92 8.63 -12.96 -2.94
CA LYS A 92 8.04 -11.65 -2.61
C LYS A 92 8.69 -10.47 -3.33
N GLY A 93 9.78 -10.69 -4.06
CA GLY A 93 10.51 -9.64 -4.77
C GLY A 93 11.67 -9.05 -3.98
N LEU A 94 11.89 -7.75 -4.12
CA LEU A 94 13.01 -7.02 -3.51
C LEU A 94 12.50 -6.11 -2.39
N ARG A 95 13.30 -6.00 -1.34
CA ARG A 95 13.01 -5.14 -0.18
C ARG A 95 14.16 -4.18 0.06
N ILE A 96 13.83 -2.91 0.22
CA ILE A 96 14.78 -1.84 0.50
C ILE A 96 14.69 -1.46 1.97
N TYR A 97 15.84 -1.39 2.62
CA TYR A 97 15.99 -1.03 4.04
C TYR A 97 16.94 0.13 4.21
N GLN A 98 16.60 1.03 5.14
CA GLN A 98 17.60 1.89 5.77
C GLN A 98 18.37 1.06 6.81
N VAL A 99 19.69 1.08 6.73
CA VAL A 99 20.58 0.44 7.73
C VAL A 99 20.76 1.40 8.89
N ARG A 100 20.45 0.96 10.11
CA ARG A 100 20.61 1.74 11.35
C ARG A 100 21.23 0.88 12.44
N ASN A 101 21.82 1.53 13.45
CA ASN A 101 22.45 0.84 14.60
C ASN A 101 21.44 0.04 15.44
N GLU A 102 20.20 0.54 15.54
CA GLU A 102 19.10 -0.05 16.33
C GLU A 102 18.25 -1.05 15.55
N GLY A 103 18.72 -1.48 14.39
CA GLY A 103 18.00 -2.38 13.49
C GLY A 103 17.55 -1.70 12.20
N ASN A 104 17.45 -2.49 11.15
CA ASN A 104 17.09 -2.00 9.84
C ASN A 104 15.64 -1.49 9.81
N ARG A 105 15.41 -0.31 9.23
CA ARG A 105 14.08 0.21 8.95
C ARG A 105 13.66 -0.25 7.56
N HIS A 106 12.53 -0.95 7.45
CA HIS A 106 11.92 -1.30 6.18
C HIS A 106 11.34 -0.04 5.52
N LEU A 107 11.61 0.14 4.23
CA LEU A 107 11.17 1.32 3.49
C LEU A 107 10.25 0.97 2.32
N ILE A 108 10.67 0.03 1.47
CA ILE A 108 9.98 -0.25 0.20
C ILE A 108 10.00 -1.76 -0.07
N ASP A 109 8.88 -2.30 -0.54
CA ASP A 109 8.77 -3.63 -1.16
C ASP A 109 8.50 -3.45 -2.66
N ILE A 110 9.30 -4.10 -3.52
CA ILE A 110 9.13 -4.09 -4.98
C ILE A 110 8.87 -5.51 -5.46
N ARG A 111 7.76 -5.72 -6.16
CA ARG A 111 7.42 -7.00 -6.79
C ARG A 111 7.61 -6.91 -8.30
N SER A 112 8.28 -7.92 -8.86
CA SER A 112 8.36 -8.07 -10.32
C SER A 112 7.04 -8.55 -10.89
N ILE A 113 6.63 -7.94 -12.00
CA ILE A 113 5.47 -8.34 -12.79
C ILE A 113 5.85 -8.38 -14.27
N ILE A 114 5.07 -9.10 -15.08
CA ILE A 114 5.29 -9.19 -16.53
C ILE A 114 4.56 -8.05 -17.26
N GLY A 115 3.41 -7.63 -16.76
CA GLY A 115 2.60 -6.55 -17.32
C GLY A 115 1.76 -5.92 -16.22
N PHE A 116 1.46 -4.64 -16.38
CA PHE A 116 0.69 -3.91 -15.38
C PHE A 116 -0.78 -4.33 -15.40
N PRO A 117 -1.41 -4.51 -14.22
CA PRO A 117 -2.85 -4.61 -14.09
C PRO A 117 -3.49 -3.24 -14.40
N ASP A 118 -4.81 -3.14 -14.26
CA ASP A 118 -5.51 -1.88 -14.42
C ASP A 118 -5.04 -0.84 -13.40
N ILE A 119 -4.74 0.36 -13.90
CA ILE A 119 -4.19 1.47 -13.13
C ILE A 119 -5.01 2.74 -13.31
N GLU A 120 -4.84 3.66 -12.37
CA GLU A 120 -5.20 5.07 -12.48
C GLU A 120 -3.97 5.95 -12.27
N ILE A 121 -4.02 7.19 -12.75
CA ILE A 121 -2.94 8.17 -12.53
C ILE A 121 -3.46 9.23 -11.57
N ILE A 122 -2.83 9.35 -10.41
CA ILE A 122 -3.13 10.36 -9.39
C ILE A 122 -1.83 11.08 -9.05
N GLU A 123 -1.83 12.41 -9.11
CA GLU A 123 -0.63 13.24 -8.85
C GLU A 123 0.59 12.78 -9.68
N GLU A 124 0.36 12.44 -10.96
CA GLU A 124 1.38 11.92 -11.91
C GLU A 124 2.00 10.56 -11.53
N ILE A 125 1.41 9.84 -10.56
CA ILE A 125 1.85 8.50 -10.12
C ILE A 125 0.87 7.47 -10.65
N GLN A 126 1.39 6.38 -11.25
CA GLN A 126 0.59 5.22 -11.59
C GLN A 126 0.22 4.46 -10.31
N ILE A 127 -1.07 4.28 -10.08
CA ILE A 127 -1.63 3.64 -8.90
C ILE A 127 -2.52 2.49 -9.34
N LEU A 128 -2.46 1.37 -8.64
CA LEU A 128 -3.34 0.24 -8.88
C LEU A 128 -4.81 0.67 -8.77
N SER A 129 -5.65 0.32 -9.75
CA SER A 129 -7.07 0.71 -9.77
C SER A 129 -7.82 0.24 -8.51
N PRO A 130 -8.91 0.91 -8.11
CA PRO A 130 -9.70 0.51 -6.94
C PRO A 130 -10.17 -0.95 -7.02
N LEU A 131 -10.55 -1.43 -8.21
CA LEU A 131 -10.93 -2.82 -8.43
C LEU A 131 -9.82 -3.79 -8.07
N GLU A 132 -8.62 -3.57 -8.65
CA GLU A 132 -7.46 -4.43 -8.40
C GLU A 132 -6.97 -4.34 -6.94
N LEU A 133 -7.08 -3.16 -6.31
CA LEU A 133 -6.78 -2.99 -4.89
C LEU A 133 -7.72 -3.83 -4.02
N ILE A 134 -9.03 -3.77 -4.24
CA ILE A 134 -10.01 -4.56 -3.48
C ILE A 134 -9.70 -6.04 -3.65
N VAL A 135 -9.51 -6.52 -4.89
CA VAL A 135 -9.16 -7.91 -5.18
C VAL A 135 -7.89 -8.34 -4.43
N SER A 136 -6.82 -7.54 -4.49
CA SER A 136 -5.57 -7.84 -3.81
C SER A 136 -5.71 -7.87 -2.28
N LYS A 137 -6.56 -7.01 -1.73
CA LYS A 137 -6.84 -6.95 -0.28
C LYS A 137 -7.67 -8.13 0.21
N VAL A 138 -8.64 -8.60 -0.57
CA VAL A 138 -9.40 -9.83 -0.25
C VAL A 138 -8.46 -11.04 -0.17
N ILE A 139 -7.61 -11.22 -1.17
CA ILE A 139 -6.63 -12.30 -1.21
C ILE A 139 -5.65 -12.19 -0.03
N SER A 140 -5.17 -10.98 0.26
CA SER A 140 -4.24 -10.73 1.37
C SER A 140 -4.90 -10.99 2.73
N PHE A 141 -6.13 -10.53 2.93
CA PHE A 141 -6.92 -10.75 4.14
C PHE A 141 -7.08 -12.24 4.41
N GLN A 142 -7.54 -13.01 3.42
CA GLN A 142 -7.71 -14.46 3.55
C GLN A 142 -6.38 -15.18 3.83
N SER A 143 -5.30 -14.82 3.14
CA SER A 143 -3.98 -15.46 3.35
C SER A 143 -3.38 -15.17 4.73
N ARG A 144 -3.83 -14.12 5.39
CA ARG A 144 -3.39 -13.69 6.72
C ARG A 144 -4.46 -13.89 7.80
N TYR A 145 -5.52 -14.64 7.49
CA TYR A 145 -6.64 -14.83 8.41
C TYR A 145 -6.13 -15.24 9.81
N GLY A 146 -6.69 -14.60 10.86
CA GLY A 146 -6.27 -14.81 12.25
C GLY A 146 -4.96 -14.12 12.66
N LYS A 147 -4.24 -13.44 11.76
CA LYS A 147 -3.03 -12.67 12.08
C LYS A 147 -3.38 -11.19 12.27
N PRO A 148 -2.67 -10.43 13.14
CA PRO A 148 -2.95 -9.01 13.36
C PRO A 148 -3.00 -8.17 12.08
N LYS A 149 -2.15 -8.46 11.08
CA LYS A 149 -2.13 -7.72 9.80
C LYS A 149 -3.40 -7.94 8.96
N SER A 150 -4.20 -8.99 9.19
CA SER A 150 -5.47 -9.17 8.50
C SER A 150 -6.49 -8.08 8.84
N TRP A 151 -6.46 -7.54 10.06
CA TRP A 151 -7.36 -6.45 10.46
C TRP A 151 -7.10 -5.15 9.70
N THR A 152 -5.83 -4.87 9.34
CA THR A 152 -5.52 -3.71 8.48
C THR A 152 -6.00 -3.93 7.05
N ASP A 153 -5.89 -5.15 6.51
CA ASP A 153 -6.45 -5.48 5.19
C ASP A 153 -7.99 -5.37 5.22
N ARG A 154 -8.63 -5.76 6.34
CA ARG A 154 -10.09 -5.63 6.54
C ARG A 154 -10.56 -4.18 6.58
N ARG A 155 -9.83 -3.31 7.30
CA ARG A 155 -10.09 -1.87 7.32
C ARG A 155 -9.95 -1.27 5.91
N ASP A 156 -8.86 -1.59 5.21
CA ASP A 156 -8.61 -1.09 3.85
C ASP A 156 -9.75 -1.51 2.90
N LEU A 157 -10.28 -2.74 3.03
CA LEU A 157 -11.46 -3.20 2.29
C LEU A 157 -12.72 -2.39 2.64
N ALA A 158 -12.97 -2.13 3.92
CA ALA A 158 -14.14 -1.38 4.36
C ALA A 158 -14.14 0.04 3.76
N VAL A 159 -13.03 0.78 3.86
CA VAL A 159 -12.95 2.15 3.35
C VAL A 159 -13.00 2.21 1.81
N LEU A 160 -12.43 1.22 1.11
CA LEU A 160 -12.56 1.12 -0.34
C LEU A 160 -13.99 0.83 -0.77
N LEU A 161 -14.71 -0.05 -0.06
CA LEU A 161 -16.10 -0.39 -0.38
C LEU A 161 -17.09 0.72 0.00
N LEU A 162 -16.77 1.54 1.00
CA LEU A 162 -17.49 2.79 1.27
C LEU A 162 -17.36 3.77 0.11
N ARG A 163 -16.16 3.88 -0.45
CA ARG A 163 -15.87 4.82 -1.54
C ARG A 163 -16.37 4.32 -2.91
N PHE A 164 -16.33 3.00 -3.15
CA PHE A 164 -16.61 2.34 -4.42
C PHE A 164 -17.59 1.17 -4.25
N PRO A 165 -18.81 1.41 -3.72
CA PRO A 165 -19.78 0.34 -3.47
C PRO A 165 -20.23 -0.40 -4.74
N GLU A 166 -20.19 0.28 -5.88
CA GLU A 166 -20.54 -0.24 -7.20
C GLU A 166 -19.59 -1.31 -7.73
N LEU A 167 -18.40 -1.42 -7.15
CA LEU A 167 -17.41 -2.41 -7.60
C LEU A 167 -17.65 -3.83 -7.09
N LYS A 168 -18.61 -4.04 -6.17
CA LYS A 168 -18.84 -5.35 -5.53
C LYS A 168 -19.02 -6.49 -6.54
N GLU A 169 -19.82 -6.28 -7.59
CA GLU A 169 -20.07 -7.29 -8.63
C GLU A 169 -18.81 -7.54 -9.47
N LYS A 170 -18.14 -6.49 -9.93
CA LYS A 170 -16.90 -6.58 -10.71
C LYS A 170 -15.76 -7.28 -9.95
N VAL A 171 -15.68 -7.08 -8.64
CA VAL A 171 -14.71 -7.79 -7.79
C VAL A 171 -14.99 -9.28 -7.77
N ALA A 172 -16.27 -9.68 -7.65
CA ALA A 172 -16.65 -11.10 -7.70
C ALA A 172 -16.25 -11.73 -9.04
N GLU A 173 -16.56 -11.08 -10.16
CA GLU A 173 -16.18 -11.52 -11.50
C GLU A 173 -14.66 -11.64 -11.68
N ASN A 174 -13.91 -10.64 -11.18
CA ASN A 174 -12.44 -10.61 -11.25
C ASN A 174 -11.82 -11.73 -10.42
N LEU A 175 -12.32 -12.00 -9.21
CA LEU A 175 -11.86 -13.11 -8.38
C LEU A 175 -12.11 -14.46 -9.05
N HIS A 176 -13.27 -14.65 -9.68
CA HIS A 176 -13.57 -15.85 -10.47
C HIS A 176 -12.63 -16.00 -11.67
N SER A 177 -12.38 -14.92 -12.42
CA SER A 177 -11.50 -14.94 -13.60
C SER A 177 -10.04 -15.26 -13.23
N LYS A 178 -9.59 -14.83 -12.04
CA LYS A 178 -8.25 -15.14 -11.51
C LYS A 178 -8.16 -16.55 -10.91
N ASN A 179 -9.25 -17.32 -10.94
CA ASN A 179 -9.32 -18.69 -10.44
C ASN A 179 -8.76 -18.83 -9.01
N VAL A 180 -9.16 -17.91 -8.14
CA VAL A 180 -8.77 -17.96 -6.71
C VAL A 180 -9.49 -19.11 -6.00
N GLY A 181 -8.92 -19.62 -4.90
CA GLY A 181 -9.53 -20.72 -4.14
C GLY A 181 -10.84 -20.33 -3.48
N ASP A 182 -11.71 -21.33 -3.23
CA ASP A 182 -13.07 -21.18 -2.66
C ASP A 182 -13.08 -20.36 -1.37
N ALA A 183 -12.09 -20.53 -0.49
CA ALA A 183 -11.97 -19.77 0.75
C ALA A 183 -11.85 -18.24 0.52
N VAL A 184 -11.28 -17.78 -0.60
CA VAL A 184 -11.23 -16.36 -0.96
C VAL A 184 -12.60 -15.89 -1.44
N LEU A 185 -13.30 -16.72 -2.23
CA LEU A 185 -14.66 -16.42 -2.72
C LEU A 185 -15.66 -16.32 -1.57
N GLU A 186 -15.60 -17.26 -0.62
CA GLU A 186 -16.43 -17.24 0.59
C GLU A 186 -16.17 -15.98 1.43
N THR A 187 -14.87 -15.68 1.66
CA THR A 187 -14.46 -14.44 2.34
C THR A 187 -15.00 -13.20 1.64
N TRP A 188 -14.91 -13.14 0.32
CA TRP A 188 -15.48 -12.03 -0.44
C TRP A 188 -17.01 -11.95 -0.27
N ALA A 189 -17.72 -13.07 -0.37
CA ALA A 189 -19.17 -13.09 -0.21
C ALA A 189 -19.61 -12.59 1.18
N GLU A 190 -18.85 -12.88 2.24
CA GLU A 190 -19.10 -12.35 3.58
C GLU A 190 -18.88 -10.83 3.65
N ILE A 191 -17.76 -10.35 3.07
CA ILE A 191 -17.42 -8.93 3.07
C ILE A 191 -18.41 -8.12 2.25
N ALA A 192 -18.76 -8.59 1.05
CA ALA A 192 -19.65 -7.88 0.14
C ALA A 192 -21.09 -7.71 0.67
N ARG A 193 -21.54 -8.60 1.55
CA ARG A 193 -22.85 -8.49 2.22
C ARG A 193 -22.89 -7.45 3.33
N GLN A 194 -21.74 -7.01 3.82
CA GLN A 194 -21.71 -6.05 4.91
C GLN A 194 -22.08 -4.66 4.40
N ASP A 195 -22.88 -3.99 5.22
CA ASP A 195 -23.18 -2.58 5.06
C ASP A 195 -22.18 -1.80 5.91
N PHE A 196 -21.23 -1.14 5.24
CA PHE A 196 -20.24 -0.28 5.89
C PHE A 196 -20.84 1.11 6.02
N GLN A 197 -20.67 1.73 7.18
CA GLN A 197 -21.11 3.09 7.44
C GLN A 197 -19.90 3.92 7.84
N LEU A 198 -19.89 5.19 7.44
CA LEU A 198 -18.94 6.16 7.97
C LEU A 198 -19.25 6.41 9.44
N GLU A 199 -18.24 6.59 10.26
CA GLU A 199 -18.46 7.13 11.62
C GLU A 199 -19.02 8.55 11.47
N GLU A 200 -20.11 8.84 12.22
CA GLU A 200 -20.63 10.20 12.33
C GLU A 200 -19.52 11.06 12.95
N THR A 201 -19.08 12.09 12.24
CA THR A 201 -18.14 13.05 12.81
C THR A 201 -18.88 13.92 13.82
N ASP A 202 -18.25 14.28 14.93
CA ASP A 202 -18.82 15.15 15.99
C ASP A 202 -19.30 16.52 15.47
N GLU A 203 -19.05 16.87 14.22
CA GLU A 203 -19.55 18.07 13.55
C GLU A 203 -21.06 18.02 13.28
N ASP A 204 -21.69 16.83 13.26
CA ASP A 204 -23.14 16.67 13.14
C ASP A 204 -23.88 16.82 14.49
N LEU A 205 -23.15 16.95 15.59
CA LEU A 205 -23.68 17.29 16.91
C LEU A 205 -23.73 18.80 17.09
N SER A 206 -24.40 19.51 16.16
CA SER A 206 -24.77 20.91 16.40
C SER A 206 -25.87 20.94 17.46
N PHE A 207 -25.50 21.39 18.66
CA PHE A 207 -26.40 21.76 19.74
C PHE A 207 -27.23 23.01 19.38
#